data_57f87296fce31d27612198a3f056e6ac
#
_entry.id   57f87296fce31d27612198a3f056e6ac
#
_cell.length_a   1.000
_cell.length_b   1.000
_cell.length_c   1.000
_cell.angle_alpha   90.00
_cell.angle_beta   90.00
_cell.angle_gamma   90.00
#
_symmetry.space_group_name_H-M   'P 1'
#
loop_
_entity.id
_entity.type
_entity.pdbx_description
1 polymer ?
#
loop_
_entity_poly.entity_id
_entity_poly.type
_entity_poly.pdbx_seq_one_letter_code
_entity_poly.pdbx_strand_id
1 'polypeptide(L)'
;MKGIVLAGGSGTRLYPITKGVSKQLIPIFDKSMIYYPVSALMLAGIRDILIISTPYDLPGFRRLLGDGHELGVHFEYAEQPSPDGLAQAFIIGKEFIGDDSVCLVLGDNIFYGSGFTGMLRQCVAEAEQNGKATVFGYWVNDPERYGVAEFDSEGNCLSIEEKPEHPKSNYAVVGLYFYPNSVVDIASHIKPSPRGELEITTVNQEYLQQGALKVKTLPRGFAWLDTGTHDSLSEASTFIEVIEKRQGLKVACLEEIAFKQGWISREELRQTAKPMAKNNYGQYLLRLADEG
;
A
#
# COMPACT_ATOMS: atom_id res chain seq x y z
N MET A 1 5.55 -14.63 2.30
CA MET A 1 5.59 -13.31 1.59
C MET A 1 5.96 -12.21 2.54
N LYS A 2 6.82 -11.29 2.13
CA LYS A 2 7.20 -10.06 2.83
C LYS A 2 6.37 -8.87 2.32
N GLY A 3 6.23 -7.82 3.13
CA GLY A 3 5.55 -6.58 2.73
C GLY A 3 6.53 -5.41 2.70
N ILE A 4 6.39 -4.51 1.73
CA ILE A 4 7.11 -3.23 1.69
C ILE A 4 6.10 -2.10 1.57
N VAL A 5 6.20 -1.12 2.44
CA VAL A 5 5.52 0.18 2.30
C VAL A 5 6.56 1.20 1.86
N LEU A 6 6.40 1.73 0.65
CA LEU A 6 7.26 2.81 0.17
C LEU A 6 6.64 4.17 0.53
N ALA A 7 7.20 4.79 1.56
CA ALA A 7 6.74 6.05 2.16
C ALA A 7 7.80 7.17 1.98
N GLY A 8 8.46 7.16 0.84
CA GLY A 8 9.45 8.17 0.45
C GLY A 8 8.84 9.34 -0.32
N GLY A 9 9.71 10.19 -0.84
CA GLY A 9 9.36 11.33 -1.69
C GLY A 9 9.28 12.66 -0.93
N SER A 10 9.53 13.76 -1.66
CA SER A 10 9.62 15.12 -1.08
C SER A 10 8.27 15.75 -0.70
N GLY A 11 7.16 15.19 -1.18
CA GLY A 11 5.81 15.71 -0.90
C GLY A 11 5.56 17.16 -1.35
N THR A 12 6.35 17.71 -2.27
CA THR A 12 6.34 19.14 -2.65
C THR A 12 4.98 19.64 -3.12
N ARG A 13 4.15 18.78 -3.72
CA ARG A 13 2.78 19.11 -4.13
C ARG A 13 1.85 19.48 -2.97
N LEU A 14 2.21 19.10 -1.75
CA LEU A 14 1.45 19.38 -0.52
C LEU A 14 2.10 20.48 0.35
N TYR A 15 3.06 21.24 -0.20
CA TYR A 15 3.58 22.39 0.52
C TYR A 15 2.46 23.42 0.82
N PRO A 16 2.48 24.08 2.00
CA PRO A 16 3.53 24.05 3.03
C PRO A 16 3.45 22.91 4.06
N ILE A 17 2.42 22.06 4.04
CA ILE A 17 2.18 21.04 5.08
C ILE A 17 3.39 20.11 5.21
N THR A 18 3.89 19.60 4.09
CA THR A 18 4.98 18.62 4.04
C THR A 18 6.38 19.24 4.21
N LYS A 19 6.49 20.52 4.56
CA LYS A 19 7.75 21.11 5.00
C LYS A 19 8.16 20.65 6.42
N GLY A 20 7.18 20.27 7.24
CA GLY A 20 7.40 19.90 8.63
C GLY A 20 7.08 18.46 8.98
N VAL A 21 6.43 17.72 8.05
CA VAL A 21 5.99 16.34 8.28
C VAL A 21 5.96 15.57 6.99
N SER A 22 6.35 14.29 7.03
CA SER A 22 6.16 13.38 5.90
C SER A 22 4.69 13.31 5.48
N LYS A 23 4.42 13.25 4.17
CA LYS A 23 3.08 13.12 3.62
C LYS A 23 2.29 11.98 4.28
N GLN A 24 2.92 10.82 4.45
CA GLN A 24 2.28 9.61 4.96
C GLN A 24 2.03 9.65 6.48
N LEU A 25 2.56 10.66 7.19
CA LEU A 25 2.24 10.94 8.60
C LEU A 25 1.09 11.94 8.77
N ILE A 26 0.64 12.59 7.70
CA ILE A 26 -0.53 13.47 7.73
C ILE A 26 -1.77 12.64 8.10
N PRO A 27 -2.67 13.16 8.95
CA PRO A 27 -3.89 12.44 9.31
C PRO A 27 -4.86 12.35 8.12
N ILE A 28 -5.45 11.18 7.97
CA ILE A 28 -6.64 10.92 7.16
C ILE A 28 -7.75 10.57 8.13
N PHE A 29 -8.60 11.54 8.44
CA PHE A 29 -9.63 11.50 9.47
C PHE A 29 -9.06 11.28 10.87
N ASP A 30 -9.01 10.06 11.40
CA ASP A 30 -8.69 9.78 12.81
C ASP A 30 -7.34 9.06 13.02
N LYS A 31 -6.58 8.80 11.95
CA LYS A 31 -5.27 8.15 12.00
C LYS A 31 -4.33 8.63 10.88
N SER A 32 -3.05 8.40 11.04
CA SER A 32 -2.06 8.76 10.00
C SER A 32 -2.25 7.95 8.72
N MET A 33 -1.98 8.58 7.58
CA MET A 33 -2.15 7.99 6.24
C MET A 33 -1.46 6.63 6.10
N ILE A 34 -0.30 6.41 6.72
CA ILE A 34 0.47 5.16 6.65
C ILE A 34 -0.31 3.93 7.15
N TYR A 35 -1.32 4.12 8.01
CA TYR A 35 -2.16 3.02 8.50
C TYR A 35 -2.90 2.30 7.37
N TYR A 36 -3.29 3.02 6.32
CA TYR A 36 -4.06 2.46 5.21
C TYR A 36 -3.25 1.47 4.37
N PRO A 37 -2.06 1.81 3.85
CA PRO A 37 -1.23 0.84 3.15
C PRO A 37 -0.74 -0.31 4.06
N VAL A 38 -0.39 -0.03 5.33
CA VAL A 38 -0.05 -1.09 6.29
C VAL A 38 -1.23 -2.04 6.49
N SER A 39 -2.46 -1.52 6.58
CA SER A 39 -3.66 -2.35 6.72
C SER A 39 -3.86 -3.29 5.54
N ALA A 40 -3.55 -2.85 4.31
CA ALA A 40 -3.64 -3.70 3.12
C ALA A 40 -2.70 -4.90 3.22
N LEU A 41 -1.46 -4.70 3.67
CA LEU A 41 -0.51 -5.79 3.92
C LEU A 41 -1.00 -6.75 5.01
N MET A 42 -1.49 -6.21 6.13
CA MET A 42 -2.03 -7.02 7.22
C MET A 42 -3.27 -7.82 6.80
N LEU A 43 -4.18 -7.24 6.02
CA LEU A 43 -5.35 -7.94 5.44
C LEU A 43 -4.94 -9.05 4.47
N ALA A 44 -3.83 -8.90 3.76
CA ALA A 44 -3.24 -9.95 2.93
C ALA A 44 -2.65 -11.12 3.76
N GLY A 45 -2.52 -10.95 5.08
CA GLY A 45 -1.90 -11.92 5.98
C GLY A 45 -0.39 -11.74 6.16
N ILE A 46 0.16 -10.63 5.69
CA ILE A 46 1.60 -10.32 5.74
C ILE A 46 1.93 -9.74 7.11
N ARG A 47 2.94 -10.31 7.79
CA ARG A 47 3.35 -9.91 9.15
C ARG A 47 4.76 -9.29 9.20
N ASP A 48 5.64 -9.62 8.28
CA ASP A 48 6.96 -9.00 8.16
C ASP A 48 6.87 -7.85 7.16
N ILE A 49 7.04 -6.61 7.63
CA ILE A 49 6.78 -5.39 6.87
C ILE A 49 7.98 -4.45 6.97
N LEU A 50 8.54 -4.07 5.83
CA LEU A 50 9.58 -3.06 5.71
C LEU A 50 8.97 -1.71 5.35
N ILE A 51 9.25 -0.70 6.17
CA ILE A 51 8.90 0.70 5.88
C ILE A 51 10.13 1.38 5.28
N ILE A 52 10.02 1.81 4.03
CA ILE A 52 11.08 2.55 3.34
C ILE A 52 10.69 4.02 3.27
N SER A 53 11.55 4.89 3.77
CA SER A 53 11.32 6.34 3.76
C SER A 53 12.63 7.13 3.65
N THR A 54 12.52 8.47 3.55
CA THR A 54 13.69 9.33 3.57
C THR A 54 14.41 9.24 4.93
N PRO A 55 15.74 9.47 5.00
CA PRO A 55 16.47 9.51 6.27
C PRO A 55 15.89 10.52 7.27
N TYR A 56 15.34 11.63 6.77
CA TYR A 56 14.72 12.68 7.58
C TYR A 56 13.39 12.23 8.23
N ASP A 57 12.55 11.54 7.48
CA ASP A 57 11.18 11.16 7.93
C ASP A 57 11.13 9.84 8.70
N LEU A 58 12.09 8.93 8.44
CA LEU A 58 12.10 7.57 9.00
C LEU A 58 11.97 7.51 10.53
N PRO A 59 12.58 8.43 11.33
CA PRO A 59 12.38 8.46 12.77
C PRO A 59 10.92 8.71 13.18
N GLY A 60 10.14 9.42 12.36
CA GLY A 60 8.71 9.66 12.57
C GLY A 60 7.89 8.36 12.47
N PHE A 61 8.17 7.56 11.46
CA PHE A 61 7.52 6.25 11.29
C PHE A 61 7.89 5.28 12.41
N ARG A 62 9.17 5.24 12.83
CA ARG A 62 9.60 4.42 13.97
C ARG A 62 8.89 4.79 15.27
N ARG A 63 8.68 6.08 15.53
CA ARG A 63 7.92 6.52 16.72
C ARG A 63 6.46 6.15 16.64
N LEU A 64 5.86 6.17 15.44
CA LEU A 64 4.43 5.89 15.26
C LEU A 64 4.11 4.41 15.32
N LEU A 65 4.89 3.57 14.64
CA LEU A 65 4.59 2.15 14.41
C LEU A 65 5.37 1.20 15.33
N GLY A 66 6.46 1.70 15.98
CA GLY A 66 7.31 0.87 16.84
C GLY A 66 7.97 -0.29 16.09
N ASP A 67 8.09 -1.43 16.73
CA ASP A 67 8.57 -2.69 16.15
C ASP A 67 7.44 -3.62 15.68
N GLY A 68 6.18 -3.26 15.95
CA GLY A 68 4.99 -3.98 15.53
C GLY A 68 4.53 -5.10 16.49
N HIS A 69 5.26 -5.36 17.58
CA HIS A 69 4.91 -6.47 18.46
C HIS A 69 3.50 -6.34 19.05
N GLU A 70 3.03 -5.10 19.36
CA GLU A 70 1.68 -4.82 19.86
C GLU A 70 0.57 -5.20 18.86
N LEU A 71 0.90 -5.36 17.59
CA LEU A 71 0.02 -5.76 16.51
C LEU A 71 0.26 -7.22 16.07
N GLY A 72 1.20 -7.92 16.71
CA GLY A 72 1.62 -9.24 16.30
C GLY A 72 2.27 -9.30 14.91
N VAL A 73 2.85 -8.19 14.46
CA VAL A 73 3.64 -8.06 13.22
C VAL A 73 5.07 -7.65 13.56
N HIS A 74 5.94 -7.62 12.56
CA HIS A 74 7.32 -7.18 12.69
C HIS A 74 7.59 -6.07 11.69
N PHE A 75 7.91 -4.86 12.17
CA PHE A 75 8.31 -3.73 11.35
C PHE A 75 9.83 -3.60 11.31
N GLU A 76 10.36 -3.58 10.09
CA GLU A 76 11.70 -3.11 9.79
C GLU A 76 11.67 -1.77 9.05
N TYR A 77 12.81 -1.09 9.01
CA TYR A 77 12.90 0.27 8.50
C TYR A 77 14.18 0.45 7.70
N ALA A 78 14.04 0.96 6.48
CA ALA A 78 15.17 1.25 5.61
C ALA A 78 15.09 2.67 5.03
N GLU A 79 16.24 3.24 4.74
CA GLU A 79 16.37 4.57 4.16
C GLU A 79 16.36 4.51 2.63
N GLN A 80 15.61 5.40 2.01
CA GLN A 80 15.74 5.76 0.60
C GLN A 80 16.32 7.17 0.52
N PRO A 81 17.64 7.31 0.28
CA PRO A 81 18.31 8.63 0.29
C PRO A 81 17.87 9.54 -0.82
N SER A 82 17.51 8.99 -1.99
CA SER A 82 17.03 9.72 -3.16
C SER A 82 15.84 9.01 -3.80
N PRO A 83 14.88 9.75 -4.39
CA PRO A 83 13.68 9.18 -4.98
C PRO A 83 13.96 8.65 -6.40
N ASP A 84 14.80 7.64 -6.52
CA ASP A 84 15.27 7.09 -7.81
C ASP A 84 14.26 6.12 -8.47
N GLY A 85 13.01 6.16 -8.06
CA GLY A 85 11.91 5.38 -8.61
C GLY A 85 11.36 4.31 -7.67
N LEU A 86 10.18 3.78 -8.01
CA LEU A 86 9.47 2.83 -7.16
C LEU A 86 10.15 1.46 -7.09
N ALA A 87 10.76 1.01 -8.19
CA ALA A 87 11.44 -0.29 -8.24
C ALA A 87 12.71 -0.34 -7.37
N GLN A 88 13.27 0.82 -6.98
CA GLN A 88 14.38 0.89 -6.02
C GLN A 88 14.03 0.23 -4.67
N ALA A 89 12.75 0.17 -4.31
CA ALA A 89 12.28 -0.49 -3.09
C ALA A 89 12.72 -1.95 -2.98
N PHE A 90 12.79 -2.68 -4.10
CA PHE A 90 13.23 -4.09 -4.11
C PHE A 90 14.76 -4.21 -3.98
N ILE A 91 15.51 -3.22 -4.44
CA ILE A 91 16.97 -3.17 -4.28
C ILE A 91 17.32 -2.85 -2.83
N ILE A 92 16.68 -1.83 -2.24
CA ILE A 92 16.86 -1.47 -0.83
C ILE A 92 16.41 -2.61 0.09
N GLY A 93 15.27 -3.23 -0.21
CA GLY A 93 14.68 -4.31 0.57
C GLY A 93 15.26 -5.70 0.31
N LYS A 94 16.29 -5.85 -0.52
CA LYS A 94 16.81 -7.16 -0.97
C LYS A 94 17.11 -8.13 0.18
N GLU A 95 17.83 -7.67 1.20
CA GLU A 95 18.18 -8.50 2.35
C GLU A 95 16.94 -8.87 3.19
N PHE A 96 16.01 -7.91 3.38
CA PHE A 96 14.74 -8.15 4.07
C PHE A 96 13.86 -9.14 3.31
N ILE A 97 13.76 -9.03 1.98
CA ILE A 97 12.97 -9.94 1.14
C ILE A 97 13.56 -11.36 1.21
N GLY A 98 14.88 -11.49 1.15
CA GLY A 98 15.55 -12.79 1.09
C GLY A 98 15.04 -13.63 -0.08
N ASP A 99 14.56 -14.85 0.19
CA ASP A 99 14.02 -15.78 -0.80
C ASP A 99 12.48 -15.71 -0.91
N ASP A 100 11.84 -14.81 -0.18
CA ASP A 100 10.37 -14.67 -0.15
C ASP A 100 9.83 -13.91 -1.37
N SER A 101 8.56 -14.18 -1.71
CA SER A 101 7.75 -13.28 -2.52
C SER A 101 7.47 -11.97 -1.77
N VAL A 102 7.15 -10.89 -2.47
CA VAL A 102 6.97 -9.57 -1.87
C VAL A 102 5.73 -8.85 -2.38
N CYS A 103 5.03 -8.18 -1.47
CA CYS A 103 4.00 -7.20 -1.77
C CYS A 103 4.55 -5.80 -1.53
N LEU A 104 4.52 -4.95 -2.56
CA LEU A 104 4.83 -3.52 -2.45
C LEU A 104 3.52 -2.73 -2.45
N VAL A 105 3.37 -1.81 -1.49
CA VAL A 105 2.29 -0.83 -1.46
C VAL A 105 2.86 0.58 -1.31
N LEU A 106 2.28 1.53 -2.05
CA LEU A 106 2.67 2.93 -1.93
C LEU A 106 2.03 3.54 -0.68
N GLY A 107 2.84 4.25 0.08
CA GLY A 107 2.50 4.78 1.41
C GLY A 107 1.37 5.82 1.43
N ASP A 108 0.96 6.31 0.26
CA ASP A 108 -0.07 7.33 0.08
C ASP A 108 -1.33 6.80 -0.62
N ASN A 109 -1.45 5.48 -0.81
CA ASN A 109 -2.60 4.86 -1.44
C ASN A 109 -3.58 4.32 -0.38
N ILE A 110 -4.85 4.63 -0.55
CA ILE A 110 -5.94 4.18 0.30
C ILE A 110 -6.87 3.30 -0.54
N PHE A 111 -7.15 2.10 -0.02
CA PHE A 111 -8.03 1.12 -0.66
C PHE A 111 -9.22 0.83 0.25
N TYR A 112 -10.43 0.85 -0.31
CA TYR A 112 -11.64 0.47 0.41
C TYR A 112 -12.63 -0.21 -0.53
N GLY A 113 -13.11 -1.39 -0.16
CA GLY A 113 -14.10 -2.10 -0.95
C GLY A 113 -14.42 -3.49 -0.41
N SER A 114 -15.60 -3.98 -0.75
CA SER A 114 -16.05 -5.32 -0.37
C SER A 114 -15.17 -6.39 -1.06
N GLY A 115 -14.86 -7.47 -0.31
CA GLY A 115 -14.07 -8.58 -0.84
C GLY A 115 -12.57 -8.34 -0.93
N PHE A 116 -12.08 -7.17 -0.49
CA PHE A 116 -10.67 -6.80 -0.61
C PHE A 116 -9.72 -7.82 0.01
N THR A 117 -9.98 -8.26 1.24
CA THR A 117 -9.16 -9.28 1.93
C THR A 117 -9.03 -10.58 1.12
N GLY A 118 -10.13 -11.08 0.56
CA GLY A 118 -10.11 -12.29 -0.27
C GLY A 118 -9.28 -12.10 -1.55
N MET A 119 -9.41 -10.93 -2.19
CA MET A 119 -8.64 -10.55 -3.38
C MET A 119 -7.14 -10.50 -3.08
N LEU A 120 -6.74 -9.88 -1.97
CA LEU A 120 -5.34 -9.80 -1.54
C LEU A 120 -4.73 -11.17 -1.29
N ARG A 121 -5.42 -12.04 -0.57
CA ARG A 121 -4.96 -13.42 -0.29
C ARG A 121 -4.80 -14.27 -1.54
N GLN A 122 -5.67 -14.07 -2.54
CA GLN A 122 -5.50 -14.71 -3.85
C GLN A 122 -4.23 -14.23 -4.55
N CYS A 123 -3.88 -12.94 -4.45
CA CYS A 123 -2.65 -12.39 -5.04
C CYS A 123 -1.40 -12.95 -4.34
N VAL A 124 -1.44 -13.13 -3.02
CA VAL A 124 -0.37 -13.82 -2.28
C VAL A 124 -0.17 -15.23 -2.84
N ALA A 125 -1.25 -16.02 -2.96
CA ALA A 125 -1.19 -17.38 -3.47
C ALA A 125 -0.67 -17.44 -4.93
N GLU A 126 -1.07 -16.49 -5.80
CA GLU A 126 -0.58 -16.41 -7.18
C GLU A 126 0.94 -16.16 -7.24
N ALA A 127 1.46 -15.29 -6.40
CA ALA A 127 2.88 -15.01 -6.38
C ALA A 127 3.71 -16.18 -5.80
N GLU A 128 3.24 -16.80 -4.71
CA GLU A 128 3.97 -17.86 -4.00
C GLU A 128 3.89 -19.21 -4.67
N GLN A 129 2.71 -19.58 -5.23
CA GLN A 129 2.47 -20.92 -5.76
C GLN A 129 2.62 -20.99 -7.27
N ASN A 130 2.28 -19.92 -7.98
CA ASN A 130 2.24 -19.91 -9.44
C ASN A 130 3.36 -19.06 -10.06
N GLY A 131 4.19 -18.38 -9.27
CA GLY A 131 5.26 -17.51 -9.76
C GLY A 131 4.77 -16.34 -10.62
N LYS A 132 3.52 -15.86 -10.40
CA LYS A 132 2.93 -14.79 -11.20
C LYS A 132 2.83 -13.49 -10.42
N ALA A 133 3.27 -12.41 -11.04
CA ALA A 133 3.03 -11.07 -10.57
C ALA A 133 1.55 -10.68 -10.73
N THR A 134 1.01 -9.92 -9.77
CA THR A 134 -0.32 -9.34 -9.86
C THR A 134 -0.29 -7.86 -9.54
N VAL A 135 -0.90 -7.05 -10.41
CA VAL A 135 -1.13 -5.62 -10.23
C VAL A 135 -2.62 -5.32 -10.41
N PHE A 136 -3.05 -4.12 -10.02
CA PHE A 136 -4.47 -3.76 -10.08
C PHE A 136 -4.70 -2.58 -11.02
N GLY A 137 -5.72 -2.70 -11.87
CA GLY A 137 -6.23 -1.63 -12.71
C GLY A 137 -7.48 -1.00 -12.10
N TYR A 138 -7.51 0.33 -12.00
CA TYR A 138 -8.65 1.11 -11.53
C TYR A 138 -9.08 2.10 -12.60
N TRP A 139 -10.38 2.17 -12.85
CA TRP A 139 -10.92 3.09 -13.86
C TRP A 139 -10.89 4.53 -13.37
N VAL A 140 -10.19 5.40 -14.12
CA VAL A 140 -10.04 6.83 -13.82
C VAL A 140 -10.44 7.70 -15.03
N ASN A 141 -10.67 8.99 -14.80
CA ASN A 141 -10.97 9.95 -15.85
C ASN A 141 -9.72 10.65 -16.43
N ASP A 142 -8.59 10.55 -15.72
CA ASP A 142 -7.31 11.22 -16.02
C ASP A 142 -6.14 10.19 -16.06
N PRO A 143 -6.24 9.15 -16.94
CA PRO A 143 -5.29 8.04 -16.96
C PRO A 143 -3.85 8.44 -17.29
N GLU A 144 -3.62 9.54 -18.01
CA GLU A 144 -2.31 10.06 -18.41
C GLU A 144 -1.39 10.39 -17.22
N ARG A 145 -1.93 10.45 -16.01
CA ARG A 145 -1.17 10.71 -14.77
C ARG A 145 -0.47 9.48 -14.21
N TYR A 146 -0.86 8.29 -14.69
CA TYR A 146 -0.50 6.99 -14.10
C TYR A 146 0.13 6.05 -15.12
N GLY A 147 0.62 4.91 -14.65
CA GLY A 147 0.82 3.77 -15.52
C GLY A 147 -0.53 3.28 -16.02
N VAL A 148 -0.69 3.05 -17.32
CA VAL A 148 -1.96 2.68 -17.95
C VAL A 148 -1.87 1.27 -18.53
N ALA A 149 -2.81 0.40 -18.14
CA ALA A 149 -2.93 -0.95 -18.67
C ALA A 149 -3.93 -1.01 -19.84
N GLU A 150 -3.53 -1.60 -20.96
CA GLU A 150 -4.37 -1.91 -22.11
C GLU A 150 -4.85 -3.36 -22.06
N PHE A 151 -6.10 -3.59 -22.43
CA PHE A 151 -6.70 -4.93 -22.44
C PHE A 151 -7.29 -5.31 -23.81
N ASP A 152 -7.26 -6.60 -24.12
CA ASP A 152 -8.03 -7.15 -25.24
C ASP A 152 -9.52 -7.35 -24.85
N SER A 153 -10.31 -7.84 -25.80
CA SER A 153 -11.74 -8.14 -25.61
C SER A 153 -12.02 -9.26 -24.59
N GLU A 154 -11.00 -10.07 -24.26
CA GLU A 154 -11.09 -11.16 -23.30
C GLU A 154 -10.60 -10.73 -21.90
N GLY A 155 -10.09 -9.49 -21.76
CA GLY A 155 -9.60 -8.93 -20.51
C GLY A 155 -8.15 -9.29 -20.20
N ASN A 156 -7.38 -9.79 -21.18
CA ASN A 156 -5.94 -9.99 -21.00
C ASN A 156 -5.20 -8.68 -21.18
N CYS A 157 -4.20 -8.43 -20.35
CA CYS A 157 -3.36 -7.25 -20.48
C CYS A 157 -2.45 -7.36 -21.71
N LEU A 158 -2.53 -6.39 -22.60
CA LEU A 158 -1.72 -6.30 -23.82
C LEU A 158 -0.47 -5.45 -23.63
N SER A 159 -0.59 -4.33 -22.93
CA SER A 159 0.50 -3.42 -22.66
C SER A 159 0.30 -2.66 -21.36
N ILE A 160 1.41 -2.16 -20.78
CA ILE A 160 1.40 -1.18 -19.70
C ILE A 160 2.36 -0.06 -20.09
N GLU A 161 1.88 1.19 -20.08
CA GLU A 161 2.68 2.37 -20.44
C GLU A 161 2.70 3.37 -19.28
N GLU A 162 3.88 3.89 -18.95
CA GLU A 162 4.04 4.91 -17.90
C GLU A 162 3.66 6.28 -18.42
N LYS A 163 2.65 6.89 -17.83
CA LYS A 163 2.18 8.27 -18.11
C LYS A 163 2.12 8.58 -19.60
N PRO A 164 1.38 7.81 -20.40
CA PRO A 164 1.30 8.00 -21.83
C PRO A 164 0.62 9.34 -22.19
N GLU A 165 1.12 10.04 -23.21
CA GLU A 165 0.45 11.24 -23.75
C GLU A 165 -0.92 10.90 -24.36
N HIS A 166 -1.05 9.70 -24.91
CA HIS A 166 -2.28 9.18 -25.51
C HIS A 166 -2.65 7.83 -24.89
N PRO A 167 -3.35 7.84 -23.73
CA PRO A 167 -3.71 6.60 -23.03
C PRO A 167 -4.59 5.68 -23.90
N LYS A 168 -4.24 4.40 -23.93
CA LYS A 168 -5.01 3.38 -24.69
C LYS A 168 -6.22 2.86 -23.92
N SER A 169 -6.32 3.16 -22.65
CA SER A 169 -7.45 2.83 -21.79
C SER A 169 -7.57 3.81 -20.63
N ASN A 170 -8.66 3.68 -19.85
CA ASN A 170 -8.84 4.43 -18.61
C ASN A 170 -8.40 3.65 -17.36
N TYR A 171 -7.74 2.49 -17.51
CA TYR A 171 -7.31 1.71 -16.36
C TYR A 171 -5.92 2.11 -15.88
N ALA A 172 -5.88 2.90 -14.82
CA ALA A 172 -4.66 3.24 -14.09
C ALA A 172 -4.16 2.04 -13.28
N VAL A 173 -2.87 1.75 -13.34
CA VAL A 173 -2.22 0.78 -12.45
C VAL A 173 -1.99 1.44 -11.11
N VAL A 174 -2.64 0.93 -10.07
CA VAL A 174 -2.61 1.51 -8.73
C VAL A 174 -1.41 1.03 -7.92
N GLY A 175 -1.08 1.74 -6.85
CA GLY A 175 0.13 1.53 -6.05
C GLY A 175 0.05 0.32 -5.10
N LEU A 176 -0.32 -0.85 -5.61
CA LEU A 176 -0.36 -2.12 -4.89
C LEU A 176 0.06 -3.26 -5.83
N TYR A 177 1.15 -3.93 -5.50
CA TYR A 177 1.84 -4.85 -6.38
C TYR A 177 2.23 -6.12 -5.64
N PHE A 178 1.97 -7.29 -6.22
CA PHE A 178 2.38 -8.59 -5.68
C PHE A 178 3.34 -9.25 -6.67
N TYR A 179 4.51 -9.61 -6.19
CA TYR A 179 5.55 -10.20 -7.03
C TYR A 179 6.14 -11.47 -6.42
N PRO A 180 6.50 -12.47 -7.25
CA PRO A 180 7.39 -13.53 -6.83
C PRO A 180 8.80 -12.97 -6.56
N ASN A 181 9.66 -13.75 -5.92
CA ASN A 181 11.02 -13.34 -5.52
C ASN A 181 11.87 -12.80 -6.70
N SER A 182 11.63 -13.29 -7.92
CA SER A 182 12.35 -12.86 -9.13
C SER A 182 12.31 -11.33 -9.36
N VAL A 183 11.41 -10.61 -8.70
CA VAL A 183 11.35 -9.13 -8.80
C VAL A 183 12.64 -8.46 -8.33
N VAL A 184 13.36 -9.04 -7.38
CA VAL A 184 14.64 -8.51 -6.87
C VAL A 184 15.69 -8.50 -7.97
N ASP A 185 15.76 -9.58 -8.74
CA ASP A 185 16.67 -9.70 -9.88
C ASP A 185 16.24 -8.75 -11.01
N ILE A 186 14.98 -8.75 -11.39
CA ILE A 186 14.44 -7.84 -12.42
C ILE A 186 14.74 -6.38 -12.07
N ALA A 187 14.40 -5.93 -10.84
CA ALA A 187 14.62 -4.57 -10.40
C ALA A 187 16.09 -4.16 -10.41
N SER A 188 17.00 -5.12 -10.20
CA SER A 188 18.45 -4.88 -10.22
C SER A 188 19.02 -4.70 -11.64
N HIS A 189 18.29 -5.11 -12.68
CA HIS A 189 18.75 -5.08 -14.07
C HIS A 189 18.02 -4.06 -14.95
N ILE A 190 16.88 -3.52 -14.53
CA ILE A 190 16.20 -2.47 -15.29
C ILE A 190 17.03 -1.19 -15.32
N LYS A 191 16.90 -0.42 -16.41
CA LYS A 191 17.58 0.85 -16.59
C LYS A 191 16.66 2.01 -16.18
N PRO A 192 17.21 3.10 -15.65
CA PRO A 192 16.45 4.31 -15.41
C PRO A 192 15.75 4.81 -16.69
N SER A 193 14.52 5.28 -16.53
CA SER A 193 13.77 5.92 -17.60
C SER A 193 14.40 7.26 -18.02
N PRO A 194 13.91 7.92 -19.10
CA PRO A 194 14.32 9.28 -19.44
C PRO A 194 14.14 10.30 -18.30
N ARG A 195 13.31 9.99 -17.29
CA ARG A 195 13.14 10.80 -16.07
C ARG A 195 14.19 10.52 -14.99
N GLY A 196 15.08 9.55 -15.22
CA GLY A 196 16.10 9.11 -14.26
C GLY A 196 15.58 8.17 -13.18
N GLU A 197 14.35 7.64 -13.32
CA GLU A 197 13.69 6.79 -12.33
C GLU A 197 13.71 5.31 -12.73
N LEU A 198 13.91 4.41 -11.77
CA LEU A 198 13.67 2.97 -11.91
C LEU A 198 12.16 2.72 -11.82
N GLU A 199 11.52 2.66 -12.98
CA GLU A 199 10.07 2.62 -13.07
C GLU A 199 9.51 1.25 -12.70
N ILE A 200 8.47 1.24 -11.89
CA ILE A 200 7.71 0.01 -11.59
C ILE A 200 7.01 -0.52 -12.85
N THR A 201 6.65 0.38 -13.77
CA THR A 201 6.06 0.02 -15.07
C THR A 201 7.00 -0.85 -15.89
N THR A 202 8.31 -0.58 -15.86
CA THR A 202 9.31 -1.41 -16.54
C THR A 202 9.37 -2.83 -15.93
N VAL A 203 9.30 -2.94 -14.60
CA VAL A 203 9.19 -4.24 -13.93
C VAL A 203 7.94 -4.99 -14.37
N ASN A 204 6.79 -4.32 -14.45
CA ASN A 204 5.54 -4.93 -14.92
C ASN A 204 5.63 -5.37 -16.38
N GLN A 205 6.29 -4.61 -17.25
CA GLN A 205 6.52 -4.97 -18.64
C GLN A 205 7.38 -6.23 -18.78
N GLU A 206 8.40 -6.40 -17.96
CA GLU A 206 9.22 -7.62 -17.94
C GLU A 206 8.36 -8.86 -17.58
N TYR A 207 7.52 -8.77 -16.55
CA TYR A 207 6.57 -9.86 -16.23
C TYR A 207 5.54 -10.08 -17.31
N LEU A 208 5.06 -9.04 -17.98
CA LEU A 208 4.13 -9.16 -19.09
C LEU A 208 4.74 -9.90 -20.27
N GLN A 209 5.98 -9.56 -20.67
CA GLN A 209 6.72 -10.22 -21.73
C GLN A 209 6.97 -11.71 -21.44
N GLN A 210 7.16 -12.06 -20.16
CA GLN A 210 7.33 -13.44 -19.70
C GLN A 210 6.00 -14.21 -19.60
N GLY A 211 4.84 -13.58 -19.86
CA GLY A 211 3.52 -14.17 -19.65
C GLY A 211 3.20 -14.45 -18.18
N ALA A 212 3.89 -13.77 -17.28
CA ALA A 212 3.82 -13.96 -15.84
C ALA A 212 3.16 -12.78 -15.10
N LEU A 213 2.51 -11.84 -15.81
CA LEU A 213 1.76 -10.72 -15.21
C LEU A 213 0.26 -10.99 -15.26
N LYS A 214 -0.42 -10.77 -14.15
CA LYS A 214 -1.88 -10.62 -14.07
C LYS A 214 -2.25 -9.19 -13.73
N VAL A 215 -3.20 -8.61 -14.45
CA VAL A 215 -3.82 -7.34 -14.09
C VAL A 215 -5.25 -7.62 -13.66
N LYS A 216 -5.56 -7.36 -12.38
CA LYS A 216 -6.92 -7.50 -11.83
C LYS A 216 -7.58 -6.12 -11.81
N THR A 217 -8.75 -5.99 -12.41
CA THR A 217 -9.52 -4.75 -12.33
C THR A 217 -10.28 -4.66 -11.02
N LEU A 218 -10.19 -3.52 -10.35
CA LEU A 218 -10.98 -3.22 -9.16
C LEU A 218 -12.43 -2.90 -9.59
N PRO A 219 -13.44 -3.57 -9.01
CA PRO A 219 -14.81 -3.46 -9.47
C PRO A 219 -15.49 -2.14 -9.07
N ARG A 220 -16.65 -1.86 -9.66
CA ARG A 220 -17.52 -0.78 -9.20
C ARG A 220 -17.84 -0.91 -7.72
N GLY A 221 -17.86 0.21 -7.01
CA GLY A 221 -18.05 0.25 -5.56
C GLY A 221 -16.75 0.06 -4.77
N PHE A 222 -15.63 -0.18 -5.45
CA PHE A 222 -14.32 -0.10 -4.85
C PHE A 222 -13.81 1.35 -4.90
N ALA A 223 -13.19 1.83 -3.84
CA ALA A 223 -12.54 3.13 -3.81
C ALA A 223 -11.03 2.94 -3.73
N TRP A 224 -10.32 3.59 -4.66
CA TRP A 224 -8.91 3.86 -4.60
C TRP A 224 -8.73 5.37 -4.54
N LEU A 225 -8.05 5.87 -3.52
CA LEU A 225 -7.84 7.28 -3.29
C LEU A 225 -6.35 7.57 -3.35
N ASP A 226 -5.97 8.42 -4.31
CA ASP A 226 -4.64 9.02 -4.41
C ASP A 226 -4.66 10.36 -3.64
N THR A 227 -3.81 10.48 -2.64
CA THR A 227 -3.73 11.65 -1.77
C THR A 227 -2.66 12.66 -2.23
N GLY A 228 -2.49 12.81 -3.55
CA GLY A 228 -1.39 13.57 -4.18
C GLY A 228 -1.53 15.09 -4.12
N THR A 229 -2.72 15.63 -3.87
CA THR A 229 -3.03 17.07 -3.83
C THR A 229 -3.77 17.43 -2.55
N HIS A 230 -3.89 18.72 -2.23
CA HIS A 230 -4.66 19.20 -1.07
C HIS A 230 -6.13 18.79 -1.16
N ASP A 231 -6.72 18.87 -2.35
CA ASP A 231 -8.12 18.50 -2.59
C ASP A 231 -8.32 16.99 -2.39
N SER A 232 -7.49 16.15 -3.03
CA SER A 232 -7.60 14.70 -2.89
C SER A 232 -7.32 14.20 -1.45
N LEU A 233 -6.45 14.90 -0.70
CA LEU A 233 -6.21 14.64 0.72
C LEU A 233 -7.47 14.92 1.57
N SER A 234 -8.13 16.05 1.32
CA SER A 234 -9.38 16.45 1.98
C SER A 234 -10.53 15.48 1.64
N GLU A 235 -10.67 15.14 0.37
CA GLU A 235 -11.68 14.19 -0.13
C GLU A 235 -11.49 12.80 0.51
N ALA A 236 -10.25 12.30 0.57
CA ALA A 236 -9.95 11.03 1.22
C ALA A 236 -10.34 11.04 2.70
N SER A 237 -10.01 12.11 3.44
CA SER A 237 -10.38 12.27 4.85
C SER A 237 -11.90 12.28 5.02
N THR A 238 -12.62 13.04 4.19
CA THR A 238 -14.09 13.11 4.21
C THR A 238 -14.73 11.77 3.86
N PHE A 239 -14.21 11.05 2.86
CA PHE A 239 -14.70 9.74 2.48
C PHE A 239 -14.60 8.75 3.65
N ILE A 240 -13.44 8.64 4.29
CA ILE A 240 -13.22 7.75 5.43
C ILE A 240 -14.13 8.14 6.61
N GLU A 241 -14.23 9.42 6.92
CA GLU A 241 -15.11 9.93 7.97
C GLU A 241 -16.57 9.50 7.77
N VAL A 242 -17.09 9.67 6.56
CA VAL A 242 -18.49 9.32 6.22
C VAL A 242 -18.71 7.82 6.37
N ILE A 243 -17.81 6.99 5.84
CA ILE A 243 -17.93 5.53 5.92
C ILE A 243 -17.90 5.07 7.38
N GLU A 244 -16.91 5.51 8.16
CA GLU A 244 -16.78 5.10 9.57
C GLU A 244 -17.97 5.55 10.42
N LYS A 245 -18.45 6.78 10.24
CA LYS A 245 -19.63 7.29 10.95
C LYS A 245 -20.93 6.57 10.60
N ARG A 246 -21.08 6.14 9.33
CA ARG A 246 -22.30 5.44 8.89
C ARG A 246 -22.32 3.97 9.32
N GLN A 247 -21.20 3.30 9.26
CA GLN A 247 -21.11 1.86 9.59
C GLN A 247 -20.87 1.61 11.07
N GLY A 248 -20.29 2.59 11.79
CA GLY A 248 -19.84 2.38 13.17
C GLY A 248 -18.59 1.48 13.27
N LEU A 249 -17.96 1.18 12.12
CA LEU A 249 -16.75 0.36 12.00
C LEU A 249 -15.60 1.23 11.50
N LYS A 250 -14.39 0.87 11.93
CA LYS A 250 -13.18 1.58 11.51
C LYS A 250 -12.65 1.03 10.18
N VAL A 251 -12.08 1.93 9.35
CA VAL A 251 -11.31 1.57 8.17
C VAL A 251 -9.83 1.57 8.55
N ALA A 252 -9.07 0.57 8.11
CA ALA A 252 -7.64 0.46 8.37
C ALA A 252 -7.26 0.56 9.87
N CYS A 253 -8.07 -0.03 10.74
CA CYS A 253 -7.76 -0.18 12.15
C CYS A 253 -6.82 -1.37 12.33
N LEU A 254 -5.53 -1.12 12.54
CA LEU A 254 -4.51 -2.17 12.58
C LEU A 254 -4.73 -3.14 13.72
N GLU A 255 -5.15 -2.64 14.89
CA GLU A 255 -5.44 -3.41 16.08
C GLU A 255 -6.64 -4.36 15.87
N GLU A 256 -7.69 -3.88 15.20
CA GLU A 256 -8.84 -4.71 14.83
C GLU A 256 -8.43 -5.82 13.86
N ILE A 257 -7.61 -5.48 12.84
CA ILE A 257 -7.12 -6.46 11.87
C ILE A 257 -6.28 -7.52 12.58
N ALA A 258 -5.35 -7.12 13.42
CA ALA A 258 -4.50 -8.02 14.21
C ALA A 258 -5.34 -8.96 15.10
N PHE A 259 -6.34 -8.41 15.79
CA PHE A 259 -7.25 -9.19 16.63
C PHE A 259 -8.09 -10.18 15.82
N LYS A 260 -8.70 -9.74 14.71
CA LYS A 260 -9.50 -10.61 13.83
C LYS A 260 -8.66 -11.68 13.11
N GLN A 261 -7.39 -11.43 12.89
CA GLN A 261 -6.43 -12.42 12.35
C GLN A 261 -5.94 -13.40 13.45
N GLY A 262 -6.26 -13.15 14.72
CA GLY A 262 -5.77 -13.95 15.85
C GLY A 262 -4.29 -13.74 16.16
N TRP A 263 -3.70 -12.62 15.73
CA TRP A 263 -2.30 -12.28 15.99
C TRP A 263 -2.09 -11.68 17.37
N ILE A 264 -3.12 -11.05 17.91
CA ILE A 264 -3.17 -10.56 19.28
C ILE A 264 -4.41 -11.11 19.98
N SER A 265 -4.30 -11.30 21.28
CA SER A 265 -5.39 -11.73 22.15
C SER A 265 -6.31 -10.55 22.50
N ARG A 266 -7.47 -10.88 23.07
CA ARG A 266 -8.42 -9.92 23.60
C ARG A 266 -7.80 -9.04 24.71
N GLU A 267 -6.98 -9.61 25.57
CA GLU A 267 -6.33 -8.87 26.65
C GLU A 267 -5.27 -7.90 26.10
N GLU A 268 -4.49 -8.33 25.11
CA GLU A 268 -3.53 -7.45 24.41
C GLU A 268 -4.27 -6.29 23.75
N LEU A 269 -5.39 -6.54 23.05
CA LEU A 269 -6.22 -5.49 22.47
C LEU A 269 -6.70 -4.47 23.52
N ARG A 270 -7.13 -4.94 24.71
CA ARG A 270 -7.51 -4.06 25.82
C ARG A 270 -6.33 -3.23 26.32
N GLN A 271 -5.15 -3.82 26.44
CA GLN A 271 -3.95 -3.09 26.88
C GLN A 271 -3.59 -1.98 25.89
N THR A 272 -3.59 -2.28 24.59
CA THR A 272 -3.34 -1.30 23.54
C THR A 272 -4.40 -0.18 23.52
N ALA A 273 -5.66 -0.49 23.82
CA ALA A 273 -6.74 0.50 23.89
C ALA A 273 -6.69 1.44 25.10
N LYS A 274 -6.11 1.03 26.24
CA LYS A 274 -6.10 1.80 27.50
C LYS A 274 -5.58 3.23 27.36
N PRO A 275 -4.43 3.50 26.74
CA PRO A 275 -3.94 4.87 26.57
C PRO A 275 -4.90 5.77 25.77
N MET A 276 -5.70 5.19 24.90
CA MET A 276 -6.66 5.85 24.00
C MET A 276 -8.10 5.83 24.53
N ALA A 277 -8.36 5.34 25.74
CA ALA A 277 -9.72 5.14 26.28
C ALA A 277 -10.56 6.42 26.37
N LYS A 278 -9.95 7.59 26.29
CA LYS A 278 -10.65 8.89 26.33
C LYS A 278 -11.11 9.40 24.95
N ASN A 279 -10.70 8.75 23.86
CA ASN A 279 -11.10 9.14 22.52
C ASN A 279 -11.94 8.04 21.83
N ASN A 280 -12.57 8.38 20.72
CA ASN A 280 -13.47 7.48 19.99
C ASN A 280 -12.75 6.24 19.43
N TYR A 281 -11.47 6.35 19.09
CA TYR A 281 -10.67 5.23 18.58
C TYR A 281 -10.47 4.17 19.68
N GLY A 282 -9.99 4.56 20.84
CA GLY A 282 -9.82 3.65 21.98
C GLY A 282 -11.13 3.06 22.48
N GLN A 283 -12.22 3.86 22.52
CA GLN A 283 -13.56 3.35 22.85
C GLN A 283 -14.05 2.28 21.87
N TYR A 284 -13.74 2.43 20.57
CA TYR A 284 -14.03 1.41 19.57
C TYR A 284 -13.27 0.11 19.86
N LEU A 285 -11.97 0.17 20.16
CA LEU A 285 -11.17 -1.01 20.49
C LEU A 285 -11.64 -1.73 21.75
N LEU A 286 -12.01 -0.97 22.81
CA LEU A 286 -12.56 -1.54 24.04
C LEU A 286 -13.87 -2.28 23.79
N ARG A 287 -14.79 -1.67 23.01
CA ARG A 287 -16.04 -2.32 22.60
C ARG A 287 -15.77 -3.60 21.83
N LEU A 288 -14.84 -3.57 20.85
CA LEU A 288 -14.46 -4.73 20.07
C LEU A 288 -13.90 -5.87 20.95
N ALA A 289 -13.11 -5.52 21.96
CA ALA A 289 -12.59 -6.47 22.93
C ALA A 289 -13.68 -7.07 23.85
N ASP A 290 -14.80 -6.39 24.07
CA ASP A 290 -15.88 -6.87 24.92
C ASP A 290 -16.91 -7.72 24.14
N GLU A 291 -17.17 -7.41 22.88
CA GLU A 291 -18.16 -8.05 22.01
C GLU A 291 -17.62 -9.29 21.26
N GLY A 292 -16.34 -9.36 20.97
CA GLY A 292 -15.67 -10.45 20.26
C GLY A 292 -15.11 -11.48 21.23
#